data_f8b126ad6cf4da8580954dd663a83fa9
#
_entry.id   f8b126ad6cf4da8580954dd663a83fa9
#
_cell.length_a   1.000
_cell.length_b   1.000
_cell.length_c   1.000
_cell.angle_alpha   90.00
_cell.angle_beta   90.00
_cell.angle_gamma   90.00
#
_symmetry.space_group_name_H-M   'P 1'
#
loop_
_entity.id
_entity.type
_entity.pdbx_description
1 polymer ?
#
loop_
_entity_poly.entity_id
_entity_poly.type
_entity_poly.pdbx_seq_one_letter_code
_entity_poly.pdbx_strand_id
1 'polypeptide(L)'
;MIYKDFFEDTIELTDERWQHIIKEHPELKPYKERIIEVLLKPDYVKRSTRDSEVLLYYKFYGDIFLGKPMLVVVKKGLRSFVLTCYITDVIKKGVTLWERK
;
A
#
# COMPACT_ATOMS: atom_id res chain seq x y z
N MET A 1 -3.90 10.55 9.51
CA MET A 1 -2.61 10.05 10.02
C MET A 1 -1.54 10.20 8.97
N ILE A 2 -0.32 10.37 9.41
CA ILE A 2 0.82 10.59 8.51
C ILE A 2 1.85 9.51 8.76
N TYR A 3 2.29 8.86 7.67
CA TYR A 3 3.26 7.77 7.72
C TYR A 3 4.49 8.13 6.90
N LYS A 4 5.63 7.53 7.22
CA LYS A 4 6.81 7.54 6.35
C LYS A 4 6.82 6.28 5.52
N ASP A 5 7.23 6.39 4.26
CA ASP A 5 7.37 5.21 3.42
C ASP A 5 8.83 4.78 3.31
N PHE A 6 9.07 3.73 2.52
CA PHE A 6 10.38 3.16 2.28
C PHE A 6 11.39 4.20 1.75
N PHE A 7 10.91 5.21 1.02
CA PHE A 7 11.75 6.27 0.44
C PHE A 7 11.84 7.51 1.34
N GLU A 8 11.36 7.41 2.57
CA GLU A 8 11.35 8.48 3.56
C GLU A 8 10.43 9.65 3.20
N ASP A 9 9.50 9.43 2.28
CA ASP A 9 8.47 10.40 1.96
C ASP A 9 7.33 10.33 2.96
N THR A 10 6.64 11.45 3.14
CA THR A 10 5.49 11.54 4.02
C THR A 10 4.23 11.18 3.24
N ILE A 11 3.48 10.19 3.76
CA ILE A 11 2.27 9.68 3.13
C ILE A 11 1.09 9.91 4.07
N GLU A 12 0.05 10.58 3.58
CA GLU A 12 -1.14 10.87 4.37
C GLU A 12 -2.22 9.81 4.16
N LEU A 13 -2.90 9.44 5.25
CA LEU A 13 -4.12 8.63 5.21
C LEU A 13 -5.14 9.35 6.07
N THR A 14 -6.14 9.97 5.43
CA THR A 14 -7.22 10.64 6.15
C THR A 14 -8.22 9.63 6.71
N ASP A 15 -8.94 10.03 7.75
CA ASP A 15 -10.00 9.18 8.32
C ASP A 15 -11.07 8.91 7.28
N GLU A 16 -11.42 9.92 6.49
CA GLU A 16 -12.42 9.77 5.41
C GLU A 16 -11.97 8.71 4.40
N ARG A 17 -10.71 8.76 3.99
CA ARG A 17 -10.17 7.78 3.04
C ARG A 17 -10.16 6.39 3.64
N TRP A 18 -9.79 6.26 4.91
CA TRP A 18 -9.81 4.98 5.61
C TRP A 18 -11.23 4.41 5.66
N GLN A 19 -12.23 5.23 5.97
CA GLN A 19 -13.62 4.78 6.00
C GLN A 19 -14.06 4.28 4.62
N HIS A 20 -13.65 4.98 3.56
CA HIS A 20 -13.93 4.56 2.19
C HIS A 20 -13.27 3.20 1.88
N ILE A 21 -12.02 3.03 2.28
CA ILE A 21 -11.29 1.78 2.06
C ILE A 21 -11.99 0.60 2.73
N ILE A 22 -12.35 0.71 4.00
CA ILE A 22 -12.96 -0.41 4.72
C ILE A 22 -14.40 -0.65 4.30
N LYS A 23 -15.05 0.32 3.69
CA LYS A 23 -16.37 0.11 3.10
C LYS A 23 -16.27 -0.83 1.89
N GLU A 24 -15.25 -0.66 1.07
CA GLU A 24 -15.02 -1.50 -0.10
C GLU A 24 -14.30 -2.81 0.25
N HIS A 25 -13.45 -2.76 1.28
CA HIS A 25 -12.61 -3.89 1.71
C HIS A 25 -12.74 -4.09 3.23
N PRO A 26 -13.92 -4.55 3.70
CA PRO A 26 -14.18 -4.65 5.15
C PRO A 26 -13.24 -5.61 5.88
N GLU A 27 -12.63 -6.56 5.18
CA GLU A 27 -11.66 -7.48 5.75
C GLU A 27 -10.43 -6.77 6.32
N LEU A 28 -10.16 -5.53 5.90
CA LEU A 28 -9.02 -4.76 6.35
C LEU A 28 -9.27 -4.00 7.66
N LYS A 29 -10.50 -3.96 8.13
CA LYS A 29 -10.86 -3.16 9.29
C LYS A 29 -9.94 -3.38 10.51
N PRO A 30 -9.57 -4.62 10.87
CA PRO A 30 -8.67 -4.84 12.02
C PRO A 30 -7.20 -4.61 11.71
N TYR A 31 -6.85 -4.26 10.47
CA TYR A 31 -5.45 -4.23 10.01
C TYR A 31 -4.96 -2.86 9.59
N LYS A 32 -5.57 -1.78 10.07
CA LYS A 32 -5.16 -0.42 9.73
C LYS A 32 -3.67 -0.20 9.98
N GLU A 33 -3.15 -0.72 11.08
CA GLU A 33 -1.75 -0.54 11.45
C GLU A 33 -0.78 -1.24 10.52
N ARG A 34 -1.25 -2.24 9.78
CA ARG A 34 -0.40 -2.93 8.79
C ARG A 34 0.00 -2.02 7.65
N ILE A 35 -0.78 -0.97 7.39
CA ILE A 35 -0.44 0.01 6.35
C ILE A 35 0.94 0.61 6.60
N ILE A 36 1.25 0.91 7.87
CA ILE A 36 2.57 1.45 8.25
C ILE A 36 3.67 0.46 7.86
N GLU A 37 3.47 -0.82 8.17
CA GLU A 37 4.45 -1.86 7.88
C GLU A 37 4.67 -2.00 6.37
N VAL A 38 3.58 -2.01 5.60
CA VAL A 38 3.67 -2.13 4.15
C VAL A 38 4.44 -0.97 3.55
N LEU A 39 4.18 0.24 4.02
CA LEU A 39 4.86 1.43 3.51
C LEU A 39 6.33 1.49 3.90
N LEU A 40 6.67 1.10 5.13
CA LEU A 40 8.05 1.19 5.64
C LEU A 40 8.93 0.02 5.19
N LYS A 41 8.39 -1.19 5.18
CA LYS A 41 9.15 -2.41 4.91
C LYS A 41 8.43 -3.29 3.89
N PRO A 42 8.20 -2.77 2.67
CA PRO A 42 7.54 -3.56 1.65
C PRO A 42 8.44 -4.70 1.16
N ASP A 43 7.83 -5.71 0.53
CA ASP A 43 8.57 -6.75 -0.17
C ASP A 43 8.79 -6.36 -1.63
N TYR A 44 7.86 -5.59 -2.21
CA TYR A 44 7.98 -5.02 -3.55
C TYR A 44 7.44 -3.59 -3.55
N VAL A 45 8.06 -2.73 -4.35
CA VAL A 45 7.50 -1.42 -4.70
C VAL A 45 7.55 -1.31 -6.21
N LYS A 46 6.40 -1.07 -6.82
CA LYS A 46 6.29 -0.94 -8.27
C LYS A 46 5.64 0.39 -8.63
N ARG A 47 6.01 0.91 -9.80
CA ARG A 47 5.33 2.07 -10.37
C ARG A 47 4.22 1.56 -11.29
N SER A 48 3.02 2.13 -11.16
CA SER A 48 1.89 1.78 -12.00
C SER A 48 2.19 2.05 -13.47
N THR A 49 1.72 1.18 -14.35
CA THR A 49 1.84 1.39 -15.80
C THR A 49 0.84 2.42 -16.31
N ARG A 50 -0.23 2.69 -15.53
CA ARG A 50 -1.29 3.60 -15.94
C ARG A 50 -1.07 5.04 -15.50
N ASP A 51 -0.38 5.22 -14.37
CA ASP A 51 -0.13 6.54 -13.80
C ASP A 51 1.26 6.51 -13.16
N SER A 52 2.19 7.26 -13.75
CA SER A 52 3.59 7.28 -13.31
C SER A 52 3.77 7.85 -11.90
N GLU A 53 2.76 8.54 -11.37
CA GLU A 53 2.79 9.08 -10.02
C GLU A 53 2.21 8.13 -8.97
N VAL A 54 1.71 6.96 -9.40
CA VAL A 54 1.14 5.97 -8.49
C VAL A 54 2.13 4.87 -8.22
N LEU A 55 2.40 4.63 -6.93
CA LEU A 55 3.25 3.54 -6.48
C LEU A 55 2.42 2.46 -5.80
N LEU A 56 2.84 1.23 -6.00
CA LEU A 56 2.20 0.02 -5.49
C LEU A 56 3.16 -0.63 -4.50
N TYR A 57 2.80 -0.63 -3.22
CA TYR A 57 3.61 -1.23 -2.15
C TYR A 57 2.98 -2.55 -1.76
N TYR A 58 3.74 -3.63 -1.85
CA TYR A 58 3.28 -4.98 -1.52
C TYR A 58 4.06 -5.55 -0.35
N LYS A 59 3.35 -6.21 0.56
CA LYS A 59 3.99 -6.96 1.64
C LYS A 59 3.24 -8.27 1.86
N PHE A 60 3.98 -9.38 1.91
CA PHE A 60 3.41 -10.70 2.15
C PHE A 60 3.27 -10.96 3.64
N TYR A 61 2.15 -11.55 4.02
CA TYR A 61 1.87 -11.95 5.40
C TYR A 61 1.59 -13.44 5.42
N GLY A 62 2.54 -14.21 5.99
CA GLY A 62 2.44 -15.67 6.01
C GLY A 62 1.40 -16.21 6.97
N ASP A 63 1.09 -15.49 8.04
CA ASP A 63 0.20 -15.93 9.11
C ASP A 63 -1.22 -15.38 9.00
N ILE A 64 -1.40 -14.35 8.21
CA ILE A 64 -2.71 -13.74 7.94
C ILE A 64 -2.89 -13.65 6.44
N PHE A 65 -4.11 -13.40 5.98
CA PHE A 65 -4.44 -13.28 4.56
C PHE A 65 -4.06 -14.50 3.73
N LEU A 66 -3.91 -15.67 4.36
CA LEU A 66 -3.55 -16.92 3.69
C LEU A 66 -2.29 -16.81 2.84
N GLY A 67 -1.31 -16.01 3.30
CA GLY A 67 -0.06 -15.80 2.59
C GLY A 67 -0.13 -14.84 1.42
N LYS A 68 -1.27 -14.22 1.20
CA LYS A 68 -1.44 -13.24 0.12
C LYS A 68 -0.82 -11.90 0.50
N PRO A 69 -0.33 -11.12 -0.47
CA PRO A 69 0.20 -9.81 -0.16
C PRO A 69 -0.92 -8.78 0.12
N MET A 70 -0.60 -7.87 1.03
CA MET A 70 -1.38 -6.66 1.20
C MET A 70 -0.77 -5.59 0.29
N LEU A 71 -1.62 -4.95 -0.48
CA LEU A 71 -1.23 -3.88 -1.40
C LEU A 71 -1.70 -2.54 -0.84
N VAL A 72 -0.78 -1.58 -0.76
CA VAL A 72 -1.12 -0.19 -0.46
C VAL A 72 -0.78 0.63 -1.70
N VAL A 73 -1.78 1.32 -2.23
CA VAL A 73 -1.65 2.15 -3.45
C VAL A 73 -1.52 3.59 -3.02
N VAL A 74 -0.45 4.25 -3.46
CA VAL A 74 -0.12 5.62 -3.06
C VAL A 74 -0.01 6.51 -4.27
N LYS A 75 -0.66 7.67 -4.23
CA LYS A 75 -0.44 8.74 -5.22
C LYS A 75 0.67 9.63 -4.71
N LYS A 76 1.76 9.72 -5.46
CA LYS A 76 2.89 10.59 -5.14
C LYS A 76 2.68 11.96 -5.77
N GLY A 77 3.22 12.99 -5.15
CA GLY A 77 3.10 14.36 -5.66
C GLY A 77 3.54 15.34 -4.61
N LEU A 78 3.08 16.58 -4.71
CA LEU A 78 3.34 17.60 -3.69
C LEU A 78 2.80 17.16 -2.33
N ARG A 79 1.66 16.46 -2.35
CA ARG A 79 1.10 15.79 -1.17
C ARG A 79 0.84 14.36 -1.55
N SER A 80 1.61 13.46 -0.95
CA SER A 80 1.45 12.04 -1.22
C SER A 80 0.41 11.46 -0.26
N PHE A 81 -0.46 10.60 -0.78
CA PHE A 81 -1.54 10.05 0.05
C PHE A 81 -1.91 8.64 -0.40
N VAL A 82 -2.49 7.88 0.55
CA VAL A 82 -2.98 6.54 0.26
C VAL A 82 -4.27 6.67 -0.56
N LEU A 83 -4.28 6.06 -1.74
CA LEU A 83 -5.48 5.99 -2.58
C LEU A 83 -6.40 4.88 -2.10
N THR A 84 -5.84 3.70 -1.89
CA THR A 84 -6.57 2.53 -1.43
C THR A 84 -5.60 1.48 -0.92
N CYS A 85 -6.14 0.44 -0.28
CA CYS A 85 -5.37 -0.75 0.03
C CYS A 85 -6.31 -1.96 0.04
N TYR A 86 -5.77 -3.14 -0.25
CA TYR A 86 -6.54 -4.37 -0.25
C TYR A 86 -5.60 -5.58 -0.30
N ILE A 87 -6.17 -6.75 -0.06
CA ILE A 87 -5.47 -8.02 -0.17
C ILE A 87 -5.64 -8.49 -1.61
N THR A 88 -4.57 -8.93 -2.24
CA THR A 88 -4.60 -9.33 -3.64
C THR A 88 -3.89 -10.66 -3.84
N ASP A 89 -4.31 -11.41 -4.88
CA ASP A 89 -3.65 -12.64 -5.30
C ASP A 89 -2.53 -12.38 -6.31
N VAL A 90 -2.49 -11.18 -6.86
CA VAL A 90 -1.67 -10.88 -8.03
C VAL A 90 -0.80 -9.66 -7.78
N ILE A 91 0.50 -9.79 -8.10
CA ILE A 91 1.40 -8.65 -8.18
C ILE A 91 1.20 -8.03 -9.56
N LYS A 92 0.67 -6.80 -9.59
CA LYS A 92 0.40 -6.13 -10.87
C LYS A 92 1.67 -5.84 -11.64
N LYS A 93 1.54 -5.77 -12.96
CA LYS A 93 2.64 -5.37 -13.81
C LYS A 93 2.97 -3.91 -13.57
N GLY A 94 4.24 -3.57 -13.71
CA GLY A 94 4.72 -2.21 -13.50
C GLY A 94 6.23 -2.21 -13.44
N VAL A 95 6.81 -1.02 -13.37
CA VAL A 95 8.24 -0.88 -13.21
C VAL A 95 8.60 -1.20 -11.77
N THR A 96 9.44 -2.20 -11.57
CA THR A 96 9.90 -2.56 -10.23
C THR A 96 10.91 -1.51 -9.76
N LEU A 97 10.54 -0.77 -8.71
CA LEU A 97 11.44 0.22 -8.11
C LEU A 97 12.28 -0.39 -7.01
N TRP A 98 11.77 -1.40 -6.35
CA TRP A 98 12.47 -2.12 -5.30
C TRP A 98 11.86 -3.49 -5.07
N GLU A 99 12.71 -4.45 -4.75
CA GLU A 99 12.31 -5.82 -4.46
C GLU A 99 13.21 -6.35 -3.34
N ARG A 100 12.62 -6.90 -2.32
CA ARG A 100 13.37 -7.52 -1.23
C ARG A 100 13.97 -8.84 -1.70
N LYS A 101 15.24 -9.03 -1.42
CA LYS A 101 15.96 -10.25 -1.81
C LYS A 101 16.15 -11.20 -0.63
#